data_0f50b581bb5d9e110c11e3454de28cef
#
_entry.id   0f50b581bb5d9e110c11e3454de28cef
#
_cell.length_a   1.000
_cell.length_b   1.000
_cell.length_c   1.000
_cell.angle_alpha   90.00
_cell.angle_beta   90.00
_cell.angle_gamma   90.00
#
_symmetry.space_group_name_H-M   'P 1'
#
loop_
_entity.id
_entity.type
_entity.pdbx_description
1 polymer ?
#
loop_
_entity_poly.entity_id
_entity_poly.type
_entity_poly.pdbx_seq_one_letter_code
_entity_poly.pdbx_strand_id
1 'polypeptide(L)'
;LIAPEETFAVRTTRRGKHSFTSIDVNVAVGAVIKEVTGATVNLDRPDKVVAVEIIGDKAYIALYPGSEEYRKITPQKKPILKIMRRISVVQLPYLGGEEASRTMGVRIGRAIQTFEVGELVIAIIGSVNAKQLRDFIDGVYEGIKTRYEVQRRVYGREVYKVPVLVQDLFQLVRERSSEVIIVFEPEGDYVGSISDKLRSLLLSGKRINILVGSREGIPKGVFRYASAVVDLCPGITIATDFAASSAII
;
A
#
# COMPACT_ATOMS: atom_id res chain seq x y z
N LEU A 1 36.21 -12.96 -5.17
CA LEU A 1 36.92 -11.70 -5.39
C LEU A 1 36.33 -10.99 -6.59
N ILE A 2 36.58 -9.71 -6.75
CA ILE A 2 36.07 -8.87 -7.85
C ILE A 2 37.21 -8.74 -8.87
N ALA A 3 36.95 -9.11 -10.13
CA ALA A 3 37.91 -8.96 -11.21
C ALA A 3 37.89 -7.52 -11.78
N PRO A 4 39.02 -7.02 -12.38
CA PRO A 4 39.07 -5.65 -12.91
C PRO A 4 38.03 -5.34 -13.98
N GLU A 5 37.63 -6.34 -14.77
CA GLU A 5 36.61 -6.25 -15.81
C GLU A 5 35.18 -6.34 -15.29
N GLU A 6 34.96 -6.76 -14.04
CA GLU A 6 33.67 -6.83 -13.42
C GLU A 6 33.23 -5.45 -12.92
N THR A 7 31.92 -5.27 -12.83
CA THR A 7 31.30 -4.11 -12.18
C THR A 7 30.83 -4.47 -10.77
N PHE A 8 30.87 -3.50 -9.87
CA PHE A 8 30.41 -3.74 -8.50
C PHE A 8 29.55 -2.61 -7.92
N ALA A 9 28.79 -2.94 -6.87
CA ALA A 9 28.14 -1.96 -6.01
C ALA A 9 28.35 -2.32 -4.54
N VAL A 10 28.50 -1.31 -3.69
CA VAL A 10 28.47 -1.46 -2.23
C VAL A 10 27.06 -1.17 -1.73
N ARG A 11 26.54 -2.05 -0.87
CA ARG A 11 25.20 -1.94 -0.26
C ARG A 11 25.33 -2.01 1.25
N THR A 12 25.20 -0.89 1.92
CA THR A 12 25.30 -0.83 3.38
C THR A 12 23.94 -0.75 4.05
N THR A 13 23.71 -1.66 4.99
CA THR A 13 22.59 -1.63 5.94
C THR A 13 23.14 -1.33 7.33
N ARG A 14 22.51 -0.39 8.06
CA ARG A 14 22.90 -0.03 9.43
C ARG A 14 21.74 -0.25 10.39
N ARG A 15 22.04 -0.88 11.52
CA ARG A 15 21.12 -1.08 12.65
C ARG A 15 21.74 -0.51 13.91
N GLY A 16 21.11 0.51 14.48
CA GLY A 16 21.60 1.27 15.62
C GLY A 16 21.82 2.76 15.29
N LYS A 17 22.36 3.50 16.26
CA LYS A 17 22.71 4.93 16.13
C LYS A 17 24.18 5.05 15.77
N HIS A 18 24.48 5.74 14.69
CA HIS A 18 25.86 5.98 14.23
C HIS A 18 26.01 7.44 13.81
N SER A 19 27.21 7.99 13.89
CA SER A 19 27.55 9.35 13.45
C SER A 19 27.74 9.49 11.94
N PHE A 20 27.69 8.40 11.21
CA PHE A 20 27.88 8.31 9.74
C PHE A 20 26.65 7.71 9.07
N THR A 21 26.49 7.91 7.76
CA THR A 21 25.38 7.37 6.96
C THR A 21 25.81 6.09 6.22
N SER A 22 24.80 5.33 5.71
CA SER A 22 25.09 4.18 4.83
C SER A 22 25.78 4.62 3.53
N ILE A 23 25.49 5.85 3.07
CA ILE A 23 26.13 6.41 1.87
C ILE A 23 27.62 6.66 2.12
N ASP A 24 27.99 7.19 3.29
CA ASP A 24 29.39 7.43 3.64
C ASP A 24 30.19 6.13 3.62
N VAL A 25 29.60 5.04 4.15
CA VAL A 25 30.23 3.70 4.09
C VAL A 25 30.32 3.19 2.67
N ASN A 26 29.26 3.34 1.85
CA ASN A 26 29.29 2.93 0.45
C ASN A 26 30.41 3.64 -0.33
N VAL A 27 30.59 4.93 -0.10
CA VAL A 27 31.64 5.73 -0.76
C VAL A 27 33.02 5.29 -0.31
N ALA A 28 33.25 5.17 1.00
CA ALA A 28 34.54 4.79 1.56
C ALA A 28 34.97 3.39 1.11
N VAL A 29 34.09 2.40 1.27
CA VAL A 29 34.38 1.01 0.86
C VAL A 29 34.53 0.90 -0.67
N GLY A 30 33.65 1.58 -1.42
CA GLY A 30 33.70 1.59 -2.88
C GLY A 30 34.98 2.19 -3.43
N ALA A 31 35.49 3.26 -2.81
CA ALA A 31 36.78 3.87 -3.21
C ALA A 31 37.95 2.88 -3.06
N VAL A 32 38.03 2.22 -1.91
CA VAL A 32 39.08 1.22 -1.64
C VAL A 32 38.99 0.04 -2.62
N ILE A 33 37.81 -0.48 -2.87
CA ILE A 33 37.62 -1.59 -3.80
C ILE A 33 38.07 -1.19 -5.22
N LYS A 34 37.66 0.00 -5.68
CA LYS A 34 38.05 0.51 -7.00
C LYS A 34 39.56 0.67 -7.12
N GLU A 35 40.20 1.21 -6.10
CA GLU A 35 41.66 1.38 -6.07
C GLU A 35 42.42 0.04 -6.13
N VAL A 36 41.98 -0.94 -5.34
CA VAL A 36 42.66 -2.24 -5.23
C VAL A 36 42.38 -3.15 -6.42
N THR A 37 41.17 -3.12 -6.98
CA THR A 37 40.76 -4.09 -8.02
C THR A 37 40.78 -3.51 -9.44
N GLY A 38 40.71 -2.19 -9.59
CA GLY A 38 40.48 -1.54 -10.88
C GLY A 38 39.06 -1.65 -11.41
N ALA A 39 38.15 -2.39 -10.72
CA ALA A 39 36.79 -2.61 -11.13
C ALA A 39 35.95 -1.31 -11.12
N THR A 40 34.95 -1.24 -11.97
CA THR A 40 34.09 -0.05 -12.07
C THR A 40 32.81 -0.18 -11.26
N VAL A 41 32.31 0.97 -10.74
CA VAL A 41 31.06 1.01 -9.97
C VAL A 41 29.87 1.02 -10.92
N ASN A 42 28.90 0.11 -10.69
CA ASN A 42 27.61 0.09 -11.36
C ASN A 42 26.50 -0.07 -10.30
N LEU A 43 25.74 1.02 -10.06
CA LEU A 43 24.71 1.01 -9.02
C LEU A 43 23.41 0.33 -9.46
N ASP A 44 23.18 0.18 -10.77
CA ASP A 44 21.94 -0.36 -11.30
C ASP A 44 21.99 -1.87 -11.50
N ARG A 45 23.04 -2.37 -12.14
CA ARG A 45 23.20 -3.81 -12.47
C ARG A 45 24.67 -4.22 -12.31
N PRO A 46 25.17 -4.30 -11.08
CA PRO A 46 26.52 -4.75 -10.83
C PRO A 46 26.67 -6.25 -11.08
N ASP A 47 27.84 -6.68 -11.51
CA ASP A 47 28.19 -8.11 -11.57
C ASP A 47 28.37 -8.68 -10.16
N LYS A 48 28.91 -7.86 -9.24
CA LYS A 48 29.13 -8.22 -7.82
C LYS A 48 28.54 -7.18 -6.88
N VAL A 49 27.99 -7.66 -5.77
CA VAL A 49 27.52 -6.81 -4.67
C VAL A 49 28.38 -7.07 -3.44
N VAL A 50 28.93 -5.99 -2.91
CA VAL A 50 29.60 -5.98 -1.59
C VAL A 50 28.58 -5.48 -0.57
N ALA A 51 28.00 -6.40 0.19
CA ALA A 51 27.10 -6.06 1.27
C ALA A 51 27.88 -5.75 2.54
N VAL A 52 27.57 -4.62 3.16
CA VAL A 52 28.09 -4.22 4.47
C VAL A 52 26.93 -4.11 5.43
N GLU A 53 26.89 -4.95 6.44
CA GLU A 53 25.89 -4.87 7.49
C GLU A 53 26.52 -4.43 8.81
N ILE A 54 26.06 -3.30 9.35
CA ILE A 54 26.56 -2.72 10.59
C ILE A 54 25.48 -2.88 11.66
N ILE A 55 25.81 -3.59 12.73
CA ILE A 55 24.93 -3.87 13.86
C ILE A 55 25.63 -3.39 15.14
N GLY A 56 25.17 -2.27 15.67
CA GLY A 56 25.86 -1.64 16.79
C GLY A 56 27.29 -1.23 16.40
N ASP A 57 28.29 -1.80 17.08
CA ASP A 57 29.73 -1.56 16.89
C ASP A 57 30.41 -2.57 15.95
N LYS A 58 29.67 -3.55 15.41
CA LYS A 58 30.20 -4.61 14.54
C LYS A 58 29.82 -4.40 13.08
N ALA A 59 30.76 -4.63 12.18
CA ALA A 59 30.52 -4.64 10.73
C ALA A 59 30.78 -6.04 10.15
N TYR A 60 29.85 -6.47 9.29
CA TYR A 60 29.94 -7.73 8.56
C TYR A 60 29.97 -7.41 7.07
N ILE A 61 30.83 -8.12 6.33
CA ILE A 61 30.98 -7.94 4.89
C ILE A 61 30.72 -9.26 4.20
N ALA A 62 29.91 -9.21 3.15
CA ALA A 62 29.66 -10.35 2.27
C ALA A 62 29.83 -9.91 0.80
N LEU A 63 30.25 -10.84 -0.04
CA LEU A 63 30.34 -10.66 -1.49
C LEU A 63 29.49 -11.74 -2.16
N TYR A 64 28.61 -11.31 -3.07
CA TYR A 64 27.75 -12.21 -3.83
C TYR A 64 27.49 -11.68 -5.25
N PRO A 65 27.08 -12.53 -6.20
CA PRO A 65 26.72 -12.11 -7.54
C PRO A 65 25.56 -11.09 -7.54
N GLY A 66 25.61 -10.09 -8.40
CA GLY A 66 24.55 -9.08 -8.54
C GLY A 66 23.19 -9.69 -8.93
N SER A 67 23.19 -10.87 -9.56
CA SER A 67 21.97 -11.62 -9.87
C SER A 67 21.21 -12.13 -8.64
N GLU A 68 21.89 -12.27 -7.50
CA GLU A 68 21.31 -12.70 -6.22
C GLU A 68 20.83 -11.52 -5.36
N GLU A 69 21.01 -10.27 -5.83
CA GLU A 69 20.58 -9.09 -5.08
C GLU A 69 19.06 -9.01 -4.99
N TYR A 70 18.52 -9.03 -3.76
CA TYR A 70 17.10 -8.80 -3.51
C TYR A 70 16.75 -7.33 -3.74
N ARG A 71 15.93 -7.07 -4.74
CA ARG A 71 15.49 -5.71 -5.12
C ARG A 71 14.02 -5.48 -4.83
N LYS A 72 13.70 -4.25 -4.43
CA LYS A 72 12.31 -3.82 -4.23
C LYS A 72 11.53 -3.83 -5.55
N ILE A 73 12.18 -3.46 -6.63
CA ILE A 73 11.61 -3.39 -7.99
C ILE A 73 12.52 -4.17 -8.95
N THR A 74 11.91 -5.00 -9.79
CA THR A 74 12.57 -5.76 -10.85
C THR A 74 11.74 -5.65 -12.13
N PRO A 75 12.24 -6.09 -13.30
CA PRO A 75 11.44 -6.14 -14.53
C PRO A 75 10.11 -6.90 -14.37
N GLN A 76 10.11 -7.95 -13.53
CA GLN A 76 8.92 -8.76 -13.21
C GLN A 76 8.07 -8.14 -12.09
N LYS A 77 8.66 -7.30 -11.24
CA LYS A 77 8.02 -6.68 -10.08
C LYS A 77 7.86 -5.18 -10.31
N LYS A 78 6.87 -4.83 -11.10
CA LYS A 78 6.60 -3.43 -11.47
C LYS A 78 5.87 -2.65 -10.36
N PRO A 79 6.09 -1.32 -10.27
CA PRO A 79 5.30 -0.48 -9.37
C PRO A 79 3.81 -0.51 -9.73
N ILE A 80 2.96 -0.72 -8.73
CA ILE A 80 1.49 -0.80 -8.90
C ILE A 80 0.78 0.54 -8.68
N LEU A 81 1.51 1.62 -8.48
CA LEU A 81 0.95 2.92 -8.12
C LEU A 81 -0.12 3.43 -9.11
N LYS A 82 0.07 3.17 -10.42
CA LYS A 82 -0.92 3.53 -11.45
C LYS A 82 -2.24 2.77 -11.29
N ILE A 83 -2.20 1.54 -10.79
CA ILE A 83 -3.40 0.75 -10.48
C ILE A 83 -4.07 1.32 -9.25
N MET A 84 -3.30 1.60 -8.19
CA MET A 84 -3.81 2.18 -6.94
C MET A 84 -4.58 3.49 -7.20
N ARG A 85 -4.10 4.33 -8.13
CA ARG A 85 -4.78 5.60 -8.50
C ARG A 85 -6.14 5.42 -9.16
N ARG A 86 -6.45 4.24 -9.69
CA ARG A 86 -7.77 3.93 -10.26
C ARG A 86 -8.73 3.34 -9.23
N ILE A 87 -8.25 3.04 -8.03
CA ILE A 87 -9.06 2.48 -6.96
C ILE A 87 -9.79 3.60 -6.22
N SER A 88 -11.10 3.49 -6.15
CA SER A 88 -11.97 4.23 -5.26
C SER A 88 -12.39 3.30 -4.13
N VAL A 89 -11.97 3.58 -2.91
CA VAL A 89 -12.43 2.82 -1.76
C VAL A 89 -13.71 3.44 -1.23
N VAL A 90 -14.79 2.67 -1.27
CA VAL A 90 -16.13 3.04 -0.81
C VAL A 90 -16.36 2.37 0.53
N GLN A 91 -16.19 3.13 1.60
CA GLN A 91 -16.25 2.65 2.99
C GLN A 91 -17.53 3.09 3.66
N LEU A 92 -18.31 2.15 4.20
CA LEU A 92 -19.36 2.50 5.14
C LEU A 92 -18.76 3.01 6.46
N PRO A 93 -19.22 4.14 6.99
CA PRO A 93 -18.66 4.69 8.22
C PRO A 93 -18.95 3.81 9.42
N TYR A 94 -17.99 3.71 10.33
CA TYR A 94 -18.22 3.11 11.63
C TYR A 94 -18.88 4.15 12.55
N LEU A 95 -20.18 4.00 12.78
CA LEU A 95 -20.97 4.88 13.63
C LEU A 95 -21.20 4.20 14.98
N GLY A 96 -20.48 4.65 15.98
CA GLY A 96 -20.51 4.17 17.36
C GLY A 96 -20.45 5.33 18.35
N GLY A 97 -19.90 5.10 19.55
CA GLY A 97 -19.56 6.20 20.45
C GLY A 97 -18.51 7.13 19.82
N GLU A 98 -18.43 8.38 20.30
CA GLU A 98 -17.55 9.42 19.75
C GLU A 98 -16.10 8.96 19.56
N GLU A 99 -15.49 8.43 20.62
CA GLU A 99 -14.12 7.93 20.59
C GLU A 99 -13.93 6.75 19.61
N ALA A 100 -14.89 5.83 19.58
CA ALA A 100 -14.81 4.66 18.70
C ALA A 100 -14.94 5.06 17.23
N SER A 101 -15.86 5.97 16.88
CA SER A 101 -16.02 6.48 15.52
C SER A 101 -14.75 7.19 15.05
N ARG A 102 -14.16 8.07 15.87
CA ARG A 102 -12.93 8.77 15.55
C ARG A 102 -11.74 7.81 15.40
N THR A 103 -11.56 6.90 16.35
CA THR A 103 -10.45 5.91 16.31
C THR A 103 -10.51 5.06 15.06
N MET A 104 -11.70 4.56 14.68
CA MET A 104 -11.88 3.81 13.43
C MET A 104 -11.56 4.68 12.21
N GLY A 105 -12.03 5.92 12.20
CA GLY A 105 -11.68 6.88 11.14
C GLY A 105 -10.16 7.04 10.98
N VAL A 106 -9.42 7.22 12.09
CA VAL A 106 -7.94 7.36 12.06
C VAL A 106 -7.28 6.13 11.46
N ARG A 107 -7.68 4.93 11.88
CA ARG A 107 -7.10 3.67 11.37
C ARG A 107 -7.36 3.49 9.88
N ILE A 108 -8.59 3.68 9.45
CA ILE A 108 -8.98 3.57 8.04
C ILE A 108 -8.27 4.65 7.21
N GLY A 109 -8.27 5.90 7.63
CA GLY A 109 -7.59 6.98 6.91
C GLY A 109 -6.09 6.74 6.74
N ARG A 110 -5.40 6.22 7.76
CA ARG A 110 -3.98 5.83 7.66
C ARG A 110 -3.76 4.69 6.69
N ALA A 111 -4.63 3.68 6.70
CA ALA A 111 -4.56 2.54 5.81
C ALA A 111 -4.72 2.99 4.35
N ILE A 112 -5.76 3.73 4.04
CA ILE A 112 -6.08 4.24 2.70
C ILE A 112 -4.93 5.11 2.16
N GLN A 113 -4.42 6.05 2.97
CA GLN A 113 -3.28 6.88 2.59
C GLN A 113 -2.01 6.07 2.36
N THR A 114 -1.81 4.94 3.05
CA THR A 114 -0.64 4.08 2.85
C THR A 114 -0.53 3.58 1.42
N PHE A 115 -1.66 3.24 0.81
CA PHE A 115 -1.74 2.75 -0.58
C PHE A 115 -1.84 3.87 -1.61
N GLU A 116 -2.07 5.11 -1.18
CA GLU A 116 -2.27 6.26 -2.06
C GLU A 116 -3.33 5.97 -3.15
N VAL A 117 -4.46 5.37 -2.78
CA VAL A 117 -5.57 5.10 -3.71
C VAL A 117 -6.13 6.37 -4.34
N GLY A 118 -6.92 6.25 -5.41
CA GLY A 118 -7.46 7.39 -6.11
C GLY A 118 -8.34 8.29 -5.26
N GLU A 119 -9.21 7.69 -4.43
CA GLU A 119 -10.09 8.40 -3.50
C GLU A 119 -10.63 7.48 -2.40
N LEU A 120 -11.09 8.07 -1.32
CA LEU A 120 -11.93 7.44 -0.31
C LEU A 120 -13.32 8.08 -0.37
N VAL A 121 -14.34 7.26 -0.57
CA VAL A 121 -15.74 7.69 -0.46
C VAL A 121 -16.33 7.11 0.82
N ILE A 122 -16.74 7.98 1.73
CA ILE A 122 -17.53 7.60 2.90
C ILE A 122 -18.97 7.47 2.43
N ALA A 123 -19.43 6.22 2.29
CA ALA A 123 -20.74 5.93 1.76
C ALA A 123 -21.76 5.83 2.89
N ILE A 124 -22.81 6.64 2.85
CA ILE A 124 -23.90 6.61 3.83
C ILE A 124 -25.12 5.91 3.25
N ILE A 125 -25.93 5.33 4.14
CA ILE A 125 -27.19 4.70 3.80
C ILE A 125 -28.30 5.36 4.66
N GLY A 126 -29.22 6.04 3.99
CA GLY A 126 -30.31 6.73 4.68
C GLY A 126 -29.81 7.81 5.65
N SER A 127 -30.55 7.99 6.74
CA SER A 127 -30.24 9.00 7.76
C SER A 127 -29.19 8.48 8.73
N VAL A 128 -28.16 9.27 8.99
CA VAL A 128 -27.09 8.96 9.94
C VAL A 128 -26.95 10.07 11.00
N ASN A 129 -26.46 9.73 12.17
CA ASN A 129 -26.19 10.72 13.20
C ASN A 129 -25.05 11.64 12.78
N ALA A 130 -25.35 12.93 12.64
CA ALA A 130 -24.41 13.93 12.12
C ALA A 130 -23.14 14.06 12.99
N LYS A 131 -23.26 13.96 14.33
CA LYS A 131 -22.11 14.04 15.24
C LYS A 131 -21.19 12.84 15.05
N GLN A 132 -21.72 11.62 15.04
CA GLN A 132 -20.93 10.38 14.84
C GLN A 132 -20.26 10.36 13.47
N LEU A 133 -20.95 10.81 12.42
CA LEU A 133 -20.39 10.93 11.09
C LEU A 133 -19.23 11.93 11.05
N ARG A 134 -19.40 13.08 11.70
CA ARG A 134 -18.35 14.09 11.84
C ARG A 134 -17.13 13.53 12.56
N ASP A 135 -17.33 12.86 13.71
CA ASP A 135 -16.23 12.27 14.48
C ASP A 135 -15.45 11.24 13.65
N PHE A 136 -16.16 10.44 12.86
CA PHE A 136 -15.53 9.49 11.94
C PHE A 136 -14.73 10.21 10.84
N ILE A 137 -15.29 11.23 10.19
CA ILE A 137 -14.62 12.01 9.13
C ILE A 137 -13.39 12.73 9.68
N ASP A 138 -13.48 13.36 10.85
CA ASP A 138 -12.35 14.02 11.50
C ASP A 138 -11.21 13.03 11.76
N GLY A 139 -11.56 11.82 12.23
CA GLY A 139 -10.60 10.72 12.37
C GLY A 139 -9.94 10.33 11.05
N VAL A 140 -10.69 10.19 9.98
CA VAL A 140 -10.18 9.86 8.63
C VAL A 140 -9.16 10.92 8.18
N TYR A 141 -9.48 12.19 8.31
CA TYR A 141 -8.56 13.27 7.94
C TYR A 141 -7.28 13.27 8.79
N GLU A 142 -7.39 13.00 10.09
CA GLU A 142 -6.23 12.86 10.99
C GLU A 142 -5.33 11.70 10.54
N GLY A 143 -5.93 10.54 10.25
CA GLY A 143 -5.22 9.36 9.77
C GLY A 143 -4.48 9.60 8.46
N ILE A 144 -5.16 10.20 7.47
CA ILE A 144 -4.57 10.58 6.19
C ILE A 144 -3.43 11.58 6.41
N LYS A 145 -3.64 12.64 7.17
CA LYS A 145 -2.64 13.69 7.42
C LYS A 145 -1.37 13.11 8.02
N THR A 146 -1.48 12.36 9.11
CA THR A 146 -0.32 11.79 9.80
C THR A 146 0.48 10.83 8.92
N ARG A 147 -0.20 10.01 8.11
CA ARG A 147 0.49 9.09 7.19
C ARG A 147 1.12 9.82 6.01
N TYR A 148 0.43 10.77 5.43
CA TYR A 148 0.92 11.60 4.33
C TYR A 148 2.21 12.35 4.70
N GLU A 149 2.26 12.95 5.91
CA GLU A 149 3.45 13.65 6.39
C GLU A 149 4.66 12.73 6.52
N VAL A 150 4.46 11.49 7.02
CA VAL A 150 5.53 10.49 7.06
C VAL A 150 6.01 10.12 5.66
N GLN A 151 5.07 9.86 4.74
CA GLN A 151 5.40 9.50 3.35
C GLN A 151 6.19 10.60 2.65
N ARG A 152 5.79 11.87 2.80
CA ARG A 152 6.52 13.02 2.23
C ARG A 152 7.96 13.14 2.71
N ARG A 153 8.24 12.77 3.96
CA ARG A 153 9.61 12.83 4.52
C ARG A 153 10.49 11.67 4.04
N VAL A 154 9.89 10.51 3.79
CA VAL A 154 10.63 9.26 3.58
C VAL A 154 10.73 8.89 2.10
N TYR A 155 9.72 9.23 1.29
CA TYR A 155 9.69 8.82 -0.11
C TYR A 155 10.40 9.86 -0.99
N GLY A 156 11.34 9.38 -1.82
CA GLY A 156 12.06 10.20 -2.81
C GLY A 156 11.23 10.55 -4.05
N ARG A 157 9.90 10.57 -3.94
CA ARG A 157 8.94 10.89 -5.01
C ARG A 157 7.80 11.73 -4.47
N GLU A 158 7.08 12.38 -5.36
CA GLU A 158 5.83 13.02 -5.01
C GLU A 158 4.82 12.03 -4.44
N VAL A 159 4.19 12.43 -3.35
CA VAL A 159 3.17 11.65 -2.65
C VAL A 159 1.80 12.26 -2.89
N TYR A 160 0.87 11.44 -3.27
CA TYR A 160 -0.52 11.85 -3.45
C TYR A 160 -1.28 11.81 -2.12
N LYS A 161 -1.96 12.88 -1.81
CA LYS A 161 -2.87 12.93 -0.67
C LYS A 161 -4.25 12.49 -1.12
N VAL A 162 -4.74 11.40 -0.54
CA VAL A 162 -6.02 10.81 -0.92
C VAL A 162 -7.17 11.79 -0.60
N PRO A 163 -8.00 12.17 -1.58
CA PRO A 163 -9.21 12.96 -1.34
C PRO A 163 -10.29 12.13 -0.66
N VAL A 164 -11.12 12.80 0.13
CA VAL A 164 -12.24 12.18 0.87
C VAL A 164 -13.54 12.81 0.39
N LEU A 165 -14.50 11.98 0.03
CA LEU A 165 -15.84 12.35 -0.41
C LEU A 165 -16.88 11.73 0.51
N VAL A 166 -18.07 12.27 0.54
CA VAL A 166 -19.25 11.66 1.19
C VAL A 166 -20.35 11.55 0.12
N GLN A 167 -20.94 10.37 -0.02
CA GLN A 167 -22.00 10.11 -0.99
C GLN A 167 -22.97 9.05 -0.49
N ASP A 168 -24.23 9.11 -0.91
CA ASP A 168 -25.18 8.01 -0.70
C ASP A 168 -24.74 6.77 -1.46
N LEU A 169 -24.76 5.59 -0.80
CA LEU A 169 -24.29 4.34 -1.37
C LEU A 169 -25.10 3.93 -2.61
N PHE A 170 -26.40 4.03 -2.56
CA PHE A 170 -27.27 3.59 -3.68
C PHE A 170 -27.13 4.52 -4.90
N GLN A 171 -26.96 5.83 -4.65
CA GLN A 171 -26.68 6.78 -5.72
C GLN A 171 -25.32 6.49 -6.35
N LEU A 172 -24.26 6.30 -5.54
CA LEU A 172 -22.93 5.97 -6.02
C LEU A 172 -22.93 4.74 -6.93
N VAL A 173 -23.55 3.65 -6.49
CA VAL A 173 -23.60 2.39 -7.25
C VAL A 173 -24.33 2.56 -8.59
N ARG A 174 -25.39 3.35 -8.63
CA ARG A 174 -26.11 3.66 -9.88
C ARG A 174 -25.26 4.49 -10.84
N GLU A 175 -24.64 5.55 -10.33
CA GLU A 175 -23.79 6.44 -11.14
C GLU A 175 -22.57 5.72 -11.70
N ARG A 176 -22.00 4.77 -10.95
CA ARG A 176 -20.80 4.04 -11.30
C ARG A 176 -21.06 2.64 -11.86
N SER A 177 -22.28 2.35 -12.28
CA SER A 177 -22.69 1.02 -12.80
C SER A 177 -21.93 0.56 -14.04
N SER A 178 -21.33 1.48 -14.79
CA SER A 178 -20.44 1.17 -15.95
C SER A 178 -18.97 0.92 -15.58
N GLU A 179 -18.61 1.17 -14.34
CA GLU A 179 -17.27 0.94 -13.79
C GLU A 179 -17.16 -0.47 -13.17
N VAL A 180 -15.97 -0.83 -12.72
CA VAL A 180 -15.79 -2.07 -11.96
C VAL A 180 -16.22 -1.82 -10.51
N ILE A 181 -17.14 -2.64 -10.01
CA ILE A 181 -17.61 -2.61 -8.62
C ILE A 181 -17.29 -3.99 -8.00
N ILE A 182 -16.46 -4.00 -6.96
CA ILE A 182 -16.12 -5.21 -6.21
C ILE A 182 -16.60 -5.00 -4.77
N VAL A 183 -17.48 -5.87 -4.30
CA VAL A 183 -18.00 -5.87 -2.94
C VAL A 183 -17.23 -6.91 -2.13
N PHE A 184 -16.76 -6.54 -0.95
CA PHE A 184 -16.09 -7.45 -0.03
C PHE A 184 -17.00 -7.78 1.14
N GLU A 185 -17.56 -8.99 1.11
CA GLU A 185 -18.51 -9.51 2.12
C GLU A 185 -18.34 -11.03 2.24
N PRO A 186 -18.62 -11.61 3.43
CA PRO A 186 -18.47 -13.05 3.67
C PRO A 186 -19.38 -13.95 2.82
N GLU A 187 -20.44 -13.40 2.21
CA GLU A 187 -21.32 -14.14 1.30
C GLU A 187 -20.78 -14.24 -0.12
N GLY A 188 -19.63 -13.66 -0.40
CA GLY A 188 -19.01 -13.67 -1.73
C GLY A 188 -18.30 -14.97 -2.06
N ASP A 189 -17.79 -15.02 -3.28
CA ASP A 189 -16.91 -16.09 -3.73
C ASP A 189 -15.54 -15.97 -3.03
N TYR A 190 -14.94 -17.09 -2.68
CA TYR A 190 -13.60 -17.09 -2.11
C TYR A 190 -12.59 -16.47 -3.11
N VAL A 191 -11.80 -15.51 -2.66
CA VAL A 191 -10.84 -14.74 -3.48
C VAL A 191 -9.93 -15.63 -4.31
N GLY A 192 -9.48 -16.76 -3.77
CA GLY A 192 -8.63 -17.72 -4.49
C GLY A 192 -9.32 -18.40 -5.67
N SER A 193 -10.64 -18.64 -5.57
CA SER A 193 -11.41 -19.29 -6.64
C SER A 193 -11.73 -18.38 -7.83
N ILE A 194 -11.68 -17.06 -7.63
CA ILE A 194 -12.00 -16.07 -8.68
C ILE A 194 -10.81 -15.18 -9.05
N SER A 195 -9.59 -15.60 -8.74
CA SER A 195 -8.37 -14.81 -8.97
C SER A 195 -8.20 -14.35 -10.43
N ASP A 196 -8.48 -15.19 -11.41
CA ASP A 196 -8.40 -14.83 -12.84
C ASP A 196 -9.44 -13.78 -13.23
N LYS A 197 -10.66 -13.88 -12.70
CA LYS A 197 -11.72 -12.88 -12.87
C LYS A 197 -11.26 -11.53 -12.29
N LEU A 198 -10.76 -11.52 -11.06
CA LEU A 198 -10.26 -10.32 -10.41
C LEU A 198 -9.11 -9.69 -11.20
N ARG A 199 -8.15 -10.50 -11.64
CA ARG A 199 -7.06 -10.05 -12.49
C ARG A 199 -7.56 -9.37 -13.76
N SER A 200 -8.54 -9.96 -14.43
CA SER A 200 -9.15 -9.38 -15.63
C SER A 200 -9.81 -8.03 -15.35
N LEU A 201 -10.56 -7.91 -14.24
CA LEU A 201 -11.18 -6.67 -13.80
C LEU A 201 -10.14 -5.58 -13.50
N LEU A 202 -9.05 -5.92 -12.79
CA LEU A 202 -7.96 -5.00 -12.46
C LEU A 202 -7.24 -4.49 -13.73
N LEU A 203 -7.09 -5.33 -14.74
CA LEU A 203 -6.42 -4.98 -15.99
C LEU A 203 -7.33 -4.30 -17.01
N SER A 204 -8.64 -4.19 -16.77
CA SER A 204 -9.62 -3.59 -17.69
C SER A 204 -9.39 -2.11 -18.04
N GLY A 205 -8.52 -1.41 -17.33
CA GLY A 205 -8.29 0.03 -17.49
C GLY A 205 -9.36 0.93 -16.84
N LYS A 206 -10.50 0.37 -16.42
CA LYS A 206 -11.59 1.11 -15.77
C LYS A 206 -11.25 1.54 -14.34
N ARG A 207 -12.01 2.49 -13.78
CA ARG A 207 -12.02 2.76 -12.34
C ARG A 207 -12.53 1.52 -11.61
N ILE A 208 -11.96 1.27 -10.44
CA ILE A 208 -12.31 0.12 -9.60
C ILE A 208 -12.85 0.64 -8.28
N ASN A 209 -14.10 0.34 -8.01
CA ASN A 209 -14.77 0.71 -6.77
C ASN A 209 -14.73 -0.50 -5.84
N ILE A 210 -14.00 -0.39 -4.74
CA ILE A 210 -13.90 -1.40 -3.68
C ILE A 210 -14.88 -1.00 -2.59
N LEU A 211 -15.97 -1.76 -2.45
CA LEU A 211 -17.01 -1.52 -1.44
C LEU A 211 -16.70 -2.35 -0.20
N VAL A 212 -16.56 -1.68 0.93
CA VAL A 212 -16.27 -2.30 2.22
C VAL A 212 -17.32 -1.89 3.25
N GLY A 213 -17.93 -2.88 3.86
CA GLY A 213 -18.92 -2.71 4.90
C GLY A 213 -18.35 -2.17 6.21
N SER A 214 -19.24 -1.94 7.15
CA SER A 214 -18.94 -1.68 8.55
C SER A 214 -19.66 -2.73 9.39
N ARG A 215 -20.19 -2.39 10.54
CA ARG A 215 -20.83 -3.32 11.48
C ARG A 215 -21.98 -4.15 10.88
N GLU A 216 -22.73 -3.56 9.96
CA GLU A 216 -23.93 -4.18 9.36
C GLU A 216 -23.67 -4.74 7.94
N GLY A 217 -22.45 -4.60 7.43
CA GLY A 217 -22.09 -5.03 6.08
C GLY A 217 -22.68 -4.18 4.97
N ILE A 218 -22.53 -4.62 3.73
CA ILE A 218 -23.08 -3.98 2.53
C ILE A 218 -24.48 -4.55 2.24
N PRO A 219 -25.49 -3.71 1.97
CA PRO A 219 -26.85 -4.21 1.64
C PRO A 219 -26.84 -5.14 0.43
N LYS A 220 -27.47 -6.31 0.56
CA LYS A 220 -27.48 -7.36 -0.49
C LYS A 220 -28.02 -6.90 -1.85
N GLY A 221 -28.88 -5.86 -1.86
CA GLY A 221 -29.34 -5.25 -3.11
C GLY A 221 -28.21 -4.66 -3.96
N VAL A 222 -27.12 -4.23 -3.33
CA VAL A 222 -25.92 -3.69 -4.01
C VAL A 222 -25.16 -4.79 -4.76
N PHE A 223 -25.21 -6.04 -4.30
CA PHE A 223 -24.51 -7.17 -4.92
C PHE A 223 -24.91 -7.38 -6.39
N ARG A 224 -26.13 -6.99 -6.78
CA ARG A 224 -26.62 -7.09 -8.15
C ARG A 224 -25.88 -6.16 -9.13
N TYR A 225 -25.26 -5.11 -8.63
CA TYR A 225 -24.46 -4.16 -9.43
C TYR A 225 -22.97 -4.51 -9.41
N ALA A 226 -22.56 -5.46 -8.56
CA ALA A 226 -21.19 -5.82 -8.41
C ALA A 226 -20.68 -6.66 -9.59
N SER A 227 -19.48 -6.34 -10.07
CA SER A 227 -18.71 -7.17 -10.99
C SER A 227 -18.24 -8.45 -10.31
N ALA A 228 -17.99 -8.37 -9.00
CA ALA A 228 -17.68 -9.51 -8.13
C ALA A 228 -18.10 -9.20 -6.69
N VAL A 229 -18.54 -10.23 -5.97
CA VAL A 229 -18.67 -10.23 -4.50
C VAL A 229 -17.64 -11.20 -3.98
N VAL A 230 -16.81 -10.79 -3.05
CA VAL A 230 -15.57 -11.49 -2.68
C VAL A 230 -15.52 -11.74 -1.18
N ASP A 231 -15.31 -12.99 -0.80
CA ASP A 231 -14.87 -13.37 0.54
C ASP A 231 -13.35 -13.50 0.57
N LEU A 232 -12.70 -12.68 1.38
CA LEU A 232 -11.24 -12.68 1.53
C LEU A 232 -10.73 -13.84 2.39
N CYS A 233 -11.54 -14.26 3.37
CA CYS A 233 -11.08 -15.21 4.40
C CYS A 233 -12.26 -16.05 4.92
N PRO A 234 -12.69 -17.08 4.20
CA PRO A 234 -13.84 -17.90 4.57
C PRO A 234 -13.81 -18.38 6.01
N GLY A 235 -14.90 -18.15 6.74
CA GLY A 235 -15.04 -18.52 8.13
C GLY A 235 -14.40 -17.55 9.15
N ILE A 236 -13.81 -16.45 8.69
CA ILE A 236 -13.22 -15.42 9.55
C ILE A 236 -13.84 -14.06 9.28
N THR A 237 -14.35 -13.41 10.32
CA THR A 237 -14.83 -12.03 10.25
C THR A 237 -13.64 -11.07 10.35
N ILE A 238 -13.38 -10.33 9.28
CA ILE A 238 -12.32 -9.31 9.25
C ILE A 238 -12.82 -8.05 9.95
N ALA A 239 -12.03 -7.51 10.87
CA ALA A 239 -12.38 -6.26 11.55
C ALA A 239 -12.46 -5.08 10.57
N THR A 240 -13.38 -4.14 10.82
CA THR A 240 -13.69 -3.02 9.91
C THR A 240 -12.46 -2.20 9.49
N ASP A 241 -11.51 -1.97 10.41
CA ASP A 241 -10.28 -1.22 10.15
C ASP A 241 -9.26 -1.99 9.29
N PHE A 242 -9.34 -3.33 9.26
CA PHE A 242 -8.51 -4.17 8.40
C PHE A 242 -9.14 -4.45 7.04
N ALA A 243 -10.48 -4.47 6.97
CA ALA A 243 -11.21 -4.89 5.77
C ALA A 243 -10.79 -4.11 4.52
N ALA A 244 -10.73 -2.77 4.59
CA ALA A 244 -10.29 -1.95 3.45
C ALA A 244 -8.85 -2.25 3.03
N SER A 245 -7.93 -2.43 3.99
CA SER A 245 -6.53 -2.76 3.70
C SER A 245 -6.40 -4.12 3.04
N SER A 246 -7.12 -5.11 3.55
CA SER A 246 -7.12 -6.48 3.02
C SER A 246 -7.70 -6.55 1.61
N ALA A 247 -8.73 -5.73 1.34
CA ALA A 247 -9.36 -5.65 0.02
C ALA A 247 -8.47 -4.97 -1.05
N ILE A 248 -7.52 -4.12 -0.63
CA ILE A 248 -6.59 -3.42 -1.54
C ILE A 248 -5.38 -4.30 -1.89
N ILE A 249 -4.95 -5.19 -0.99
CA ILE A 249 -3.77 -6.05 -1.17
C ILE A 249 -4.09 -7.26 -2.03
#